data_42bec3b6a76a8eb42b9dc7aaa00178ee
#
_entry.id   42bec3b6a76a8eb42b9dc7aaa00178ee
#
_cell.length_a   1.000
_cell.length_b   1.000
_cell.length_c   1.000
_cell.angle_alpha   90.00
_cell.angle_beta   90.00
_cell.angle_gamma   90.00
#
_symmetry.space_group_name_H-M   'P 1'
#
loop_
_entity.id
_entity.type
_entity.pdbx_description
1 polymer ?
#
loop_
_entity_poly.entity_id
_entity_poly.type
_entity_poly.pdbx_seq_one_letter_code
_entity_poly.pdbx_strand_id
1 'polypeptide(L)'
;MPDTHHAYEHVKGIYFPIAIGVFALVAGTLLILLVRGARRSRPGERSEALGLELVYAAALACVAAFLVVVTFHSETPIDRTVAHPALRIKVVAAQWSWRFVYPGGLTVAAVSTWSPPVALVPRGVEVEFAGISRDVIHGFWVPRLKFQRQLLPGHVTRFDLRFGKAGSYPGVCSVFCGDQHTQMHFMLRAVAPAVFQRWLSSGARAT
;
A
#
# COMPACT_ATOMS: atom_id res chain seq x y z
N MET A 1 5.35 3.16 -15.77
CA MET A 1 4.62 2.61 -14.60
C MET A 1 3.46 3.53 -14.26
N PRO A 2 2.27 3.03 -13.95
CA PRO A 2 1.17 3.87 -13.49
C PRO A 2 1.58 4.58 -12.21
N ASP A 3 1.16 5.82 -12.06
CA ASP A 3 1.28 6.55 -10.80
C ASP A 3 0.45 5.82 -9.74
N THR A 4 1.08 5.33 -8.69
CA THR A 4 0.42 4.57 -7.60
C THR A 4 -0.71 5.38 -6.97
N HIS A 5 -0.58 6.71 -6.94
CA HIS A 5 -1.64 7.61 -6.48
C HIS A 5 -2.85 7.60 -7.42
N HIS A 6 -2.62 7.61 -8.75
CA HIS A 6 -3.70 7.55 -9.74
C HIS A 6 -4.43 6.20 -9.68
N ALA A 7 -3.68 5.09 -9.56
CA ALA A 7 -4.28 3.77 -9.40
C ALA A 7 -5.15 3.67 -8.12
N TYR A 8 -4.67 4.22 -7.01
CA TYR A 8 -5.45 4.29 -5.76
C TYR A 8 -6.74 5.11 -5.92
N GLU A 9 -6.67 6.31 -6.53
CA GLU A 9 -7.86 7.16 -6.72
C GLU A 9 -8.87 6.51 -7.67
N HIS A 10 -8.39 5.79 -8.70
CA HIS A 10 -9.25 5.04 -9.59
C HIS A 10 -10.04 3.93 -8.86
N VAL A 11 -9.34 3.08 -8.11
CA VAL A 11 -9.98 2.01 -7.31
C VAL A 11 -10.94 2.60 -6.29
N LYS A 12 -10.52 3.62 -5.54
CA LYS A 12 -11.36 4.32 -4.56
C LYS A 12 -12.63 4.88 -5.21
N GLY A 13 -12.51 5.47 -6.43
CA GLY A 13 -13.65 6.01 -7.18
C GLY A 13 -14.70 4.96 -7.55
N ILE A 14 -14.31 3.69 -7.67
CA ILE A 14 -15.22 2.56 -7.94
C ILE A 14 -15.79 1.98 -6.64
N TYR A 15 -14.93 1.71 -5.67
CA TYR A 15 -15.31 1.03 -4.42
C TYR A 15 -16.22 1.88 -3.53
N PHE A 16 -15.92 3.17 -3.41
CA PHE A 16 -16.63 4.03 -2.46
C PHE A 16 -18.13 4.21 -2.80
N PRO A 17 -18.52 4.50 -4.06
CA PRO A 17 -19.95 4.54 -4.42
C PRO A 17 -20.66 3.20 -4.24
N ILE A 18 -20.00 2.08 -4.57
CA ILE A 18 -20.58 0.75 -4.38
C ILE A 18 -20.81 0.46 -2.90
N ALA A 19 -19.81 0.75 -2.05
CA ALA A 19 -19.93 0.58 -0.61
C ALA A 19 -21.07 1.40 0.00
N ILE A 20 -21.20 2.67 -0.43
CA ILE A 20 -22.31 3.53 -0.01
C ILE A 20 -23.65 2.95 -0.45
N GLY A 21 -23.78 2.49 -1.70
CA GLY A 21 -25.00 1.91 -2.23
C GLY A 21 -25.42 0.65 -1.47
N VAL A 22 -24.48 -0.27 -1.24
CA VAL A 22 -24.73 -1.49 -0.45
C VAL A 22 -25.13 -1.15 0.98
N PHE A 23 -24.39 -0.22 1.63
CA PHE A 23 -24.70 0.22 2.99
C PHE A 23 -26.13 0.82 3.08
N ALA A 24 -26.47 1.72 2.16
CA ALA A 24 -27.77 2.35 2.13
C ALA A 24 -28.91 1.34 1.91
N LEU A 25 -28.69 0.35 1.02
CA LEU A 25 -29.65 -0.74 0.78
C LEU A 25 -29.88 -1.57 2.04
N VAL A 26 -28.78 -2.02 2.68
CA VAL A 26 -28.85 -2.85 3.90
C VAL A 26 -29.48 -2.08 5.05
N ALA A 27 -29.00 -0.86 5.32
CA ALA A 27 -29.52 -0.01 6.40
C ALA A 27 -31.01 0.34 6.17
N GLY A 28 -31.39 0.69 4.94
CA GLY A 28 -32.76 0.98 4.56
C GLY A 28 -33.67 -0.23 4.75
N THR A 29 -33.23 -1.40 4.31
CA THR A 29 -33.98 -2.65 4.49
C THR A 29 -34.18 -2.98 5.97
N LEU A 30 -33.12 -2.89 6.77
CA LEU A 30 -33.22 -3.11 8.23
C LEU A 30 -34.16 -2.13 8.90
N LEU A 31 -34.09 -0.84 8.55
CA LEU A 31 -34.97 0.18 9.08
C LEU A 31 -36.44 -0.10 8.73
N ILE A 32 -36.71 -0.47 7.48
CA ILE A 32 -38.08 -0.84 7.03
C ILE A 32 -38.58 -2.06 7.81
N LEU A 33 -37.75 -3.07 7.99
CA LEU A 33 -38.13 -4.28 8.74
C LEU A 33 -38.38 -3.97 10.21
N LEU A 34 -37.57 -3.13 10.85
CA LEU A 34 -37.76 -2.70 12.23
C LEU A 34 -39.04 -1.94 12.42
N VAL A 35 -39.35 -0.97 11.54
CA VAL A 35 -40.57 -0.18 11.60
C VAL A 35 -41.82 -1.04 11.34
N ARG A 36 -41.72 -1.97 10.37
CA ARG A 36 -42.85 -2.91 10.10
C ARG A 36 -43.01 -3.95 11.19
N GLY A 37 -41.88 -4.49 11.73
CA GLY A 37 -41.89 -5.44 12.84
C GLY A 37 -42.49 -4.86 14.13
N ALA A 38 -42.15 -3.60 14.46
CA ALA A 38 -42.75 -2.88 15.59
C ALA A 38 -44.25 -2.68 15.48
N ARG A 39 -44.80 -2.72 14.26
CA ARG A 39 -46.24 -2.58 13.99
C ARG A 39 -46.99 -3.91 13.87
N ARG A 40 -46.30 -5.05 13.81
CA ARG A 40 -46.90 -6.40 13.69
C ARG A 40 -46.56 -7.23 14.93
N SER A 41 -47.51 -7.27 15.86
CA SER A 41 -47.48 -8.16 17.06
C SER A 41 -48.07 -9.56 16.79
N ARG A 42 -47.82 -10.17 15.64
CA ARG A 42 -48.26 -11.54 15.38
C ARG A 42 -47.10 -12.43 14.99
N PRO A 43 -46.88 -13.57 15.68
CA PRO A 43 -45.95 -14.59 15.19
C PRO A 43 -46.63 -15.21 13.94
N GLY A 44 -46.22 -14.80 12.78
CA GLY A 44 -46.62 -15.36 11.50
C GLY A 44 -45.59 -16.36 11.00
N GLU A 45 -46.06 -17.38 10.29
CA GLU A 45 -45.28 -18.37 9.58
C GLU A 45 -44.08 -17.73 8.85
N ARG A 46 -42.89 -18.29 9.04
CA ARG A 46 -41.71 -17.91 8.27
C ARG A 46 -41.96 -18.25 6.81
N SER A 47 -42.32 -17.28 6.02
CA SER A 47 -42.32 -17.40 4.57
C SER A 47 -40.87 -17.49 4.11
N GLU A 48 -40.37 -18.68 3.88
CA GLU A 48 -39.06 -18.90 3.24
C GLU A 48 -39.22 -18.50 1.77
N ALA A 49 -38.74 -17.30 1.43
CA ALA A 49 -38.74 -16.78 0.06
C ALA A 49 -37.45 -17.18 -0.65
N LEU A 50 -37.23 -18.49 -0.84
CA LEU A 50 -35.98 -19.04 -1.44
C LEU A 50 -35.61 -18.34 -2.74
N GLY A 51 -36.60 -17.98 -3.59
CA GLY A 51 -36.34 -17.25 -4.83
C GLY A 51 -35.75 -15.84 -4.58
N LEU A 52 -36.22 -15.12 -3.58
CA LEU A 52 -35.69 -13.80 -3.21
C LEU A 52 -34.28 -13.91 -2.63
N GLU A 53 -34.04 -14.93 -1.79
CA GLU A 53 -32.73 -15.20 -1.21
C GLU A 53 -31.69 -15.55 -2.27
N LEU A 54 -32.06 -16.37 -3.26
CA LEU A 54 -31.19 -16.72 -4.38
C LEU A 54 -30.87 -15.50 -5.25
N VAL A 55 -31.83 -14.67 -5.56
CA VAL A 55 -31.61 -13.42 -6.33
C VAL A 55 -30.69 -12.47 -5.58
N TYR A 56 -30.93 -12.28 -4.29
CA TYR A 56 -30.07 -11.46 -3.45
C TYR A 56 -28.63 -12.00 -3.36
N ALA A 57 -28.47 -13.31 -3.12
CA ALA A 57 -27.17 -13.95 -3.06
C ALA A 57 -26.40 -13.85 -4.40
N ALA A 58 -27.12 -14.07 -5.51
CA ALA A 58 -26.53 -13.91 -6.84
C ALA A 58 -26.09 -12.47 -7.12
N ALA A 59 -26.89 -11.48 -6.75
CA ALA A 59 -26.53 -10.07 -6.91
C ALA A 59 -25.26 -9.71 -6.10
N LEU A 60 -25.18 -10.16 -4.84
CA LEU A 60 -23.98 -9.96 -4.02
C LEU A 60 -22.74 -10.67 -4.59
N ALA A 61 -22.91 -11.90 -5.08
CA ALA A 61 -21.83 -12.64 -5.73
C ALA A 61 -21.31 -11.92 -6.99
N CYS A 62 -22.22 -11.35 -7.81
CA CYS A 62 -21.83 -10.56 -8.98
C CYS A 62 -21.05 -9.29 -8.59
N VAL A 63 -21.50 -8.57 -7.57
CA VAL A 63 -20.78 -7.39 -7.06
C VAL A 63 -19.41 -7.79 -6.53
N ALA A 64 -19.31 -8.85 -5.74
CA ALA A 64 -18.03 -9.36 -5.22
C ALA A 64 -17.08 -9.74 -6.36
N ALA A 65 -17.54 -10.52 -7.34
CA ALA A 65 -16.75 -10.90 -8.50
C ALA A 65 -16.27 -9.69 -9.30
N PHE A 66 -17.12 -8.70 -9.53
CA PHE A 66 -16.74 -7.44 -10.19
C PHE A 66 -15.63 -6.71 -9.42
N LEU A 67 -15.78 -6.57 -8.10
CA LEU A 67 -14.75 -5.89 -7.27
C LEU A 67 -13.42 -6.65 -7.29
N VAL A 68 -13.45 -7.98 -7.24
CA VAL A 68 -12.24 -8.82 -7.36
C VAL A 68 -11.54 -8.56 -8.69
N VAL A 69 -12.27 -8.59 -9.81
CA VAL A 69 -11.73 -8.33 -11.15
C VAL A 69 -11.09 -6.93 -11.23
N VAL A 70 -11.79 -5.91 -10.74
CA VAL A 70 -11.28 -4.52 -10.70
C VAL A 70 -10.00 -4.43 -9.88
N THR A 71 -9.93 -5.09 -8.72
CA THR A 71 -8.74 -5.11 -7.86
C THR A 71 -7.55 -5.71 -8.61
N PHE A 72 -7.69 -6.93 -9.14
CA PHE A 72 -6.61 -7.60 -9.86
C PHE A 72 -6.11 -6.80 -11.07
N HIS A 73 -7.03 -6.19 -11.83
CA HIS A 73 -6.64 -5.33 -12.97
C HIS A 73 -5.87 -4.07 -12.54
N SER A 74 -6.21 -3.52 -11.38
CA SER A 74 -5.56 -2.32 -10.85
C SER A 74 -4.20 -2.61 -10.21
N GLU A 75 -4.01 -3.79 -9.62
CA GLU A 75 -2.75 -4.20 -8.97
C GLU A 75 -1.70 -4.69 -9.96
N THR A 76 -2.10 -5.44 -11.00
CA THR A 76 -1.19 -6.04 -11.98
C THR A 76 -0.16 -5.07 -12.58
N PRO A 77 -0.49 -3.83 -12.97
CA PRO A 77 0.49 -2.87 -13.47
C PRO A 77 1.48 -2.39 -12.40
N ILE A 78 1.07 -2.35 -11.12
CA ILE A 78 1.89 -1.90 -10.00
C ILE A 78 2.90 -2.99 -9.58
N ASP A 79 2.53 -4.26 -9.78
CA ASP A 79 3.37 -5.41 -9.44
C ASP A 79 4.44 -5.72 -10.49
N ARG A 80 4.33 -5.15 -11.69
CA ARG A 80 5.33 -5.31 -12.74
C ARG A 80 6.56 -4.48 -12.43
N THR A 81 7.71 -5.15 -12.32
CA THR A 81 9.01 -4.49 -12.24
C THR A 81 9.58 -4.26 -13.63
N VAL A 82 10.32 -3.15 -13.80
CA VAL A 82 11.01 -2.84 -15.06
C VAL A 82 12.21 -3.80 -15.21
N ALA A 83 12.36 -4.38 -16.40
CA ALA A 83 13.44 -5.35 -16.65
C ALA A 83 14.84 -4.73 -16.48
N HIS A 84 15.01 -3.46 -16.85
CA HIS A 84 16.28 -2.72 -16.75
C HIS A 84 16.05 -1.39 -16.02
N PRO A 85 15.97 -1.39 -14.67
CA PRO A 85 15.79 -0.17 -13.90
C PRO A 85 17.02 0.73 -14.01
N ALA A 86 16.80 2.05 -14.14
CA ALA A 86 17.88 3.03 -14.18
C ALA A 86 18.66 3.10 -12.86
N LEU A 87 18.03 2.74 -11.75
CA LEU A 87 18.62 2.68 -10.41
C LEU A 87 17.99 1.53 -9.62
N ARG A 88 18.83 0.75 -8.95
CA ARG A 88 18.38 -0.25 -7.98
C ARG A 88 18.93 0.09 -6.60
N ILE A 89 18.03 0.16 -5.61
CA ILE A 89 18.37 0.38 -4.20
C ILE A 89 17.97 -0.87 -3.42
N LYS A 90 18.92 -1.49 -2.73
CA LYS A 90 18.60 -2.58 -1.81
C LYS A 90 18.12 -2.00 -0.49
N VAL A 91 16.96 -2.48 -0.01
CA VAL A 91 16.39 -2.11 1.29
C VAL A 91 16.49 -3.30 2.23
N VAL A 92 17.14 -3.10 3.34
CA VAL A 92 17.25 -4.12 4.40
C VAL A 92 16.50 -3.62 5.62
N ALA A 93 15.47 -4.36 6.02
CA ALA A 93 14.74 -4.14 7.26
C ALA A 93 15.23 -5.11 8.34
N ALA A 94 15.36 -4.62 9.54
CA ALA A 94 15.62 -5.40 10.74
C ALA A 94 15.01 -4.68 11.93
N GLN A 95 14.74 -5.37 13.03
CA GLN A 95 14.18 -4.82 14.27
C GLN A 95 15.17 -3.84 14.92
N TRP A 96 14.96 -2.53 14.97
CA TRP A 96 13.85 -1.76 14.37
C TRP A 96 14.47 -0.64 13.53
N SER A 97 15.11 -0.99 12.44
CA SER A 97 15.89 -0.07 11.61
C SER A 97 15.74 -0.38 10.11
N TRP A 98 16.01 0.64 9.32
CA TRP A 98 16.08 0.55 7.87
C TRP A 98 17.48 0.84 7.37
N ARG A 99 17.93 0.11 6.35
CA ARG A 99 19.18 0.34 5.65
C ARG A 99 18.94 0.36 4.15
N PHE A 100 19.44 1.40 3.50
CA PHE A 100 19.40 1.58 2.05
C PHE A 100 20.81 1.44 1.49
N VAL A 101 20.99 0.50 0.57
CA VAL A 101 22.29 0.22 -0.08
C VAL A 101 22.18 0.54 -1.55
N TYR A 102 22.99 1.47 -2.00
CA TYR A 102 23.04 1.96 -3.38
C TYR A 102 24.09 1.22 -4.21
N PRO A 103 24.07 1.34 -5.56
CA PRO A 103 25.16 0.90 -6.41
C PRO A 103 26.49 1.48 -5.94
N GLY A 104 27.59 0.70 -6.04
CA GLY A 104 28.90 1.11 -5.52
C GLY A 104 29.06 0.92 -3.99
N GLY A 105 28.04 0.38 -3.29
CA GLY A 105 28.14 0.03 -1.86
C GLY A 105 27.85 1.18 -0.89
N LEU A 106 27.53 2.40 -1.39
CA LEU A 106 27.11 3.50 -0.52
C LEU A 106 25.90 3.07 0.30
N THR A 107 25.99 3.23 1.62
CA THR A 107 24.96 2.77 2.55
C THR A 107 24.45 3.91 3.40
N VAL A 108 23.12 4.07 3.44
CA VAL A 108 22.40 4.96 4.35
C VAL A 108 21.64 4.11 5.34
N ALA A 109 21.91 4.26 6.61
CA ALA A 109 21.27 3.51 7.69
C ALA A 109 20.88 4.44 8.83
N ALA A 110 19.90 4.03 9.65
CA ALA A 110 19.58 4.70 10.89
C ALA A 110 20.81 4.70 11.83
N VAL A 111 21.05 5.81 12.48
CA VAL A 111 22.06 5.91 13.56
C VAL A 111 21.46 5.40 14.87
N SER A 112 20.16 5.61 15.04
CA SER A 112 19.34 5.09 16.16
C SER A 112 17.89 4.99 15.72
N THR A 113 17.04 4.33 16.51
CA THR A 113 15.58 4.27 16.29
C THR A 113 14.93 5.68 16.24
N TRP A 114 15.51 6.64 16.93
CA TRP A 114 15.05 8.04 16.99
C TRP A 114 15.58 8.90 15.84
N SER A 115 16.53 8.40 15.05
CA SER A 115 17.13 9.10 13.92
C SER A 115 16.92 8.28 12.64
N PRO A 116 15.78 8.41 11.98
CA PRO A 116 15.46 7.64 10.79
C PRO A 116 16.44 7.94 9.66
N PRO A 117 16.83 6.95 8.85
CA PRO A 117 17.71 7.16 7.71
C PRO A 117 17.04 8.04 6.66
N VAL A 118 17.78 8.98 6.10
CA VAL A 118 17.35 9.81 4.98
C VAL A 118 18.01 9.30 3.70
N ALA A 119 17.25 8.57 2.89
CA ALA A 119 17.72 8.00 1.63
C ALA A 119 17.35 8.91 0.46
N LEU A 120 18.36 9.34 -0.35
CA LEU A 120 18.11 10.15 -1.53
C LEU A 120 17.63 9.29 -2.69
N VAL A 121 16.70 9.83 -3.48
CA VAL A 121 16.20 9.23 -4.72
C VAL A 121 16.10 10.27 -5.83
N PRO A 122 16.36 9.92 -7.11
CA PRO A 122 16.21 10.87 -8.19
C PRO A 122 14.73 11.12 -8.52
N ARG A 123 14.36 12.39 -8.70
CA ARG A 123 13.03 12.79 -9.17
C ARG A 123 12.82 12.40 -10.63
N GLY A 124 11.61 11.97 -10.99
CA GLY A 124 11.20 11.73 -12.37
C GLY A 124 11.79 10.46 -13.00
N VAL A 125 12.60 9.71 -12.26
CA VAL A 125 13.23 8.46 -12.68
C VAL A 125 12.56 7.29 -11.96
N GLU A 126 12.48 6.16 -12.62
CA GLU A 126 11.99 4.91 -12.05
C GLU A 126 13.10 4.23 -11.26
N VAL A 127 12.83 3.92 -10.00
CA VAL A 127 13.78 3.33 -9.06
C VAL A 127 13.24 1.99 -8.61
N GLU A 128 13.99 0.92 -8.87
CA GLU A 128 13.70 -0.39 -8.28
C GLU A 128 14.21 -0.46 -6.84
N PHE A 129 13.34 -0.89 -5.95
CA PHE A 129 13.69 -1.25 -4.59
C PHE A 129 13.69 -2.78 -4.46
N ALA A 130 14.83 -3.33 -4.03
CA ALA A 130 15.00 -4.74 -3.73
C ALA A 130 15.02 -4.93 -2.20
N GLY A 131 13.84 -5.18 -1.63
CA GLY A 131 13.63 -5.23 -0.19
C GLY A 131 13.75 -6.63 0.38
N ILE A 132 14.39 -6.76 1.54
CA ILE A 132 14.50 -8.00 2.30
C ILE A 132 14.44 -7.70 3.80
N SER A 133 13.85 -8.60 4.56
CA SER A 133 13.96 -8.60 6.03
C SER A 133 15.06 -9.55 6.50
N ARG A 134 15.72 -9.22 7.61
CA ARG A 134 16.72 -10.06 8.27
C ARG A 134 16.16 -10.89 9.43
N ASP A 135 14.96 -10.58 9.88
CA ASP A 135 14.34 -11.17 11.07
C ASP A 135 12.85 -11.49 10.86
N VAL A 136 11.95 -10.54 11.13
CA VAL A 136 10.50 -10.71 11.01
C VAL A 136 9.96 -9.98 9.78
N ILE A 137 8.68 -10.11 9.49
CA ILE A 137 8.04 -9.36 8.40
C ILE A 137 7.97 -7.87 8.77
N HIS A 138 8.39 -7.00 7.85
CA HIS A 138 8.23 -5.55 7.95
C HIS A 138 7.41 -5.01 6.80
N GLY A 139 6.68 -3.92 7.02
CA GLY A 139 5.92 -3.23 5.96
C GLY A 139 6.64 -1.97 5.52
N PHE A 140 7.11 -1.92 4.29
CA PHE A 140 7.62 -0.71 3.68
C PHE A 140 6.45 0.13 3.16
N TRP A 141 6.08 1.17 3.88
CA TRP A 141 4.94 2.01 3.54
C TRP A 141 5.35 3.48 3.36
N VAL A 142 5.00 4.05 2.21
CA VAL A 142 5.18 5.46 1.87
C VAL A 142 3.80 6.08 1.63
N PRO A 143 3.16 6.65 2.67
CA PRO A 143 1.77 7.13 2.60
C PRO A 143 1.53 8.14 1.47
N ARG A 144 2.50 9.03 1.23
CA ARG A 144 2.42 10.05 0.18
C ARG A 144 2.33 9.47 -1.24
N LEU A 145 2.85 8.26 -1.45
CA LEU A 145 2.74 7.52 -2.72
C LEU A 145 1.56 6.55 -2.75
N LYS A 146 0.81 6.41 -1.64
CA LYS A 146 -0.22 5.37 -1.50
C LYS A 146 0.31 3.97 -1.79
N PHE A 147 1.57 3.72 -1.40
CA PHE A 147 2.30 2.51 -1.71
C PHE A 147 2.78 1.79 -0.46
N GLN A 148 2.53 0.49 -0.41
CA GLN A 148 2.96 -0.42 0.64
C GLN A 148 3.43 -1.75 0.05
N ARG A 149 4.50 -2.32 0.63
CA ARG A 149 4.97 -3.69 0.34
C ARG A 149 5.51 -4.35 1.60
N GLN A 150 5.28 -5.64 1.72
CA GLN A 150 5.88 -6.45 2.78
C GLN A 150 7.29 -6.88 2.38
N LEU A 151 8.23 -6.78 3.32
CA LEU A 151 9.58 -7.33 3.21
C LEU A 151 9.65 -8.58 4.07
N LEU A 152 9.90 -9.71 3.41
CA LEU A 152 9.87 -11.03 4.01
C LEU A 152 11.28 -11.51 4.37
N PRO A 153 11.43 -12.29 5.45
CA PRO A 153 12.67 -13.02 5.71
C PRO A 153 12.95 -14.03 4.61
N GLY A 154 14.20 -14.13 4.16
CA GLY A 154 14.63 -15.11 3.18
C GLY A 154 14.14 -14.89 1.74
N HIS A 155 13.31 -13.87 1.49
CA HIS A 155 12.79 -13.56 0.17
C HIS A 155 13.02 -12.10 -0.22
N VAL A 156 13.50 -11.86 -1.45
CA VAL A 156 13.67 -10.49 -1.97
C VAL A 156 12.40 -10.05 -2.66
N THR A 157 11.71 -9.10 -2.05
CA THR A 157 10.55 -8.42 -2.64
C THR A 157 11.02 -7.27 -3.51
N ARG A 158 10.66 -7.25 -4.81
CA ARG A 158 11.00 -6.19 -5.76
C ARG A 158 9.80 -5.33 -6.07
N PHE A 159 10.01 -4.04 -6.16
CA PHE A 159 8.98 -3.08 -6.55
C PHE A 159 9.64 -1.80 -7.08
N ASP A 160 8.93 -1.12 -7.97
CA ASP A 160 9.41 0.12 -8.58
C ASP A 160 8.62 1.30 -8.03
N LEU A 161 9.31 2.42 -7.80
CA LEU A 161 8.69 3.68 -7.40
C LEU A 161 9.20 4.83 -8.26
N ARG A 162 8.31 5.75 -8.58
CA ARG A 162 8.64 6.99 -9.28
C ARG A 162 8.23 8.20 -8.43
N PHE A 163 9.16 9.12 -8.22
CA PHE A 163 8.96 10.32 -7.42
C PHE A 163 8.72 11.50 -8.36
N GLY A 164 7.46 11.83 -8.65
CA GLY A 164 7.11 12.88 -9.62
C GLY A 164 7.53 14.30 -9.18
N LYS A 165 7.50 14.58 -7.88
CA LYS A 165 7.84 15.89 -7.29
C LYS A 165 9.06 15.77 -6.39
N ALA A 166 9.92 16.80 -6.38
CA ALA A 166 10.99 16.91 -5.39
C ALA A 166 10.39 17.11 -3.98
N GLY A 167 11.11 16.66 -2.97
CA GLY A 167 10.70 16.81 -1.57
C GLY A 167 10.84 15.56 -0.74
N SER A 168 10.30 15.60 0.46
CA SER A 168 10.38 14.54 1.46
C SER A 168 9.17 13.61 1.37
N TYR A 169 9.42 12.33 1.44
CA TYR A 169 8.45 11.24 1.43
C TYR A 169 8.71 10.39 2.68
N PRO A 170 8.05 10.71 3.79
CA PRO A 170 8.17 9.92 5.00
C PRO A 170 7.65 8.50 4.78
N GLY A 171 8.36 7.55 5.33
CA GLY A 171 8.00 6.14 5.32
C GLY A 171 8.04 5.55 6.71
N VAL A 172 7.22 4.54 6.93
CA VAL A 172 7.07 3.85 8.21
C VAL A 172 6.93 2.35 8.02
N CYS A 173 7.22 1.59 9.05
CA CYS A 173 6.84 0.18 9.11
C CYS A 173 5.33 0.06 9.33
N SER A 174 4.63 -0.66 8.45
CA SER A 174 3.17 -0.83 8.51
C SER A 174 2.70 -2.23 8.91
N VAL A 175 3.64 -3.13 9.21
CA VAL A 175 3.36 -4.49 9.72
C VAL A 175 3.99 -4.62 11.09
N PHE A 176 3.19 -5.02 12.09
CA PHE A 176 3.69 -5.17 13.46
C PHE A 176 4.93 -6.07 13.51
N CYS A 177 6.03 -5.52 14.02
CA CYS A 177 7.34 -6.15 14.05
C CYS A 177 7.99 -6.15 15.44
N GLY A 178 7.22 -5.90 16.51
CA GLY A 178 7.68 -5.91 17.91
C GLY A 178 7.64 -4.56 18.59
N ASP A 179 8.33 -4.41 19.70
CA ASP A 179 8.17 -3.32 20.69
C ASP A 179 8.38 -1.90 20.13
N GLN A 180 9.36 -1.71 19.23
CA GLN A 180 9.63 -0.40 18.66
C GLN A 180 9.04 -0.24 17.25
N HIS A 181 8.01 -1.02 16.92
CA HIS A 181 7.34 -0.95 15.63
C HIS A 181 6.91 0.47 15.24
N THR A 182 6.34 1.21 16.17
CA THR A 182 5.84 2.58 15.93
C THR A 182 6.93 3.61 15.71
N GLN A 183 8.19 3.28 16.01
CA GLN A 183 9.35 4.16 15.87
C GLN A 183 10.20 3.81 14.64
N MET A 184 9.86 2.72 13.95
CA MET A 184 10.60 2.24 12.78
C MET A 184 10.26 3.05 11.53
N HIS A 185 10.84 4.25 11.44
CA HIS A 185 10.64 5.22 10.37
C HIS A 185 11.82 5.30 9.41
N PHE A 186 11.57 5.84 8.23
CA PHE A 186 12.59 6.26 7.25
C PHE A 186 12.12 7.48 6.47
N MET A 187 13.03 8.12 5.76
CA MET A 187 12.74 9.25 4.87
C MET A 187 13.33 9.00 3.49
N LEU A 188 12.51 9.06 2.45
CA LEU A 188 12.99 9.18 1.08
C LEU A 188 12.96 10.65 0.69
N ARG A 189 14.10 11.19 0.25
CA ARG A 189 14.19 12.57 -0.23
C ARG A 189 14.41 12.57 -1.74
N ALA A 190 13.39 12.99 -2.48
CA ALA A 190 13.46 13.09 -3.93
C ALA A 190 14.13 14.41 -4.34
N VAL A 191 15.22 14.30 -5.08
CA VAL A 191 16.05 15.43 -5.54
C VAL A 191 16.19 15.43 -7.07
N ALA A 192 16.66 16.54 -7.65
CA ALA A 192 16.96 16.57 -9.07
C ALA A 192 18.01 15.51 -9.43
N PRO A 193 17.92 14.85 -10.60
CA PRO A 193 18.84 13.77 -10.99
C PRO A 193 20.33 14.18 -10.92
N ALA A 194 20.67 15.40 -11.32
CA ALA A 194 22.05 15.89 -11.22
C ALA A 194 22.55 16.04 -9.77
N VAL A 195 21.65 16.40 -8.82
CA VAL A 195 21.97 16.47 -7.38
C VAL A 195 22.18 15.06 -6.84
N PHE A 196 21.31 14.12 -7.22
CA PHE A 196 21.42 12.72 -6.83
C PHE A 196 22.75 12.11 -7.31
N GLN A 197 23.15 12.32 -8.57
CA GLN A 197 24.38 11.79 -9.12
C GLN A 197 25.61 12.34 -8.41
N ARG A 198 25.66 13.66 -8.15
CA ARG A 198 26.76 14.25 -7.37
C ARG A 198 26.87 13.67 -5.96
N TRP A 199 25.72 13.50 -5.30
CA TRP A 199 25.69 12.89 -3.98
C TRP A 199 26.17 11.43 -4.01
N LEU A 200 25.69 10.64 -4.98
CA LEU A 200 26.08 9.24 -5.11
C LEU A 200 27.58 9.09 -5.37
N SER A 201 28.17 9.96 -6.21
CA SER A 201 29.61 9.94 -6.51
C SER A 201 30.49 10.47 -5.36
N SER A 202 29.95 11.37 -4.53
CA SER A 202 30.71 11.90 -3.37
C SER A 202 30.84 10.93 -2.20
N GLY A 203 30.01 9.86 -2.16
CA GLY A 203 29.92 8.95 -1.02
C GLY A 203 29.42 9.60 0.27
N ALA A 204 28.95 10.86 0.22
CA ALA A 204 28.50 11.61 1.37
C ALA A 204 27.16 11.08 1.93
N ARG A 205 27.02 11.08 3.25
CA ARG A 205 25.73 10.78 3.90
C ARG A 205 24.72 11.88 3.53
N ALA A 206 23.46 11.50 3.31
CA ALA A 206 22.36 12.44 3.17
C ALA A 206 22.09 13.10 4.54
N THR A 207 22.32 14.39 4.66
CA THR A 207 21.98 15.21 5.83
C THR A 207 20.57 15.79 5.68
#